data_7cbcd6f61ed35bc7e7de03a5be5f846a
#
_entry.id   7cbcd6f61ed35bc7e7de03a5be5f846a
#
_cell.length_a   1.000
_cell.length_b   1.000
_cell.length_c   1.000
_cell.angle_alpha   90.00
_cell.angle_beta   90.00
_cell.angle_gamma   90.00
#
_symmetry.space_group_name_H-M   'P 1'
#
loop_
_entity.id
_entity.type
_entity.pdbx_description
1 polymer ?
#
loop_
_entity_poly.entity_id
_entity_poly.type
_entity_poly.pdbx_seq_one_letter_code
_entity_poly.pdbx_strand_id
1 'polypeptide(L)'
;MSGTGKSTVVAELVGLGFKAVDLDSEGLCEWDANGDERWLEDEVQHLLDTEAGDALFLAGCAENQVKFYPQFDHVVLLSAPAEVIAERVSTRTNNSYGKDPSEAARILENKRVIEPLLRRTATLEVDSSAAVDEVTAIILGLARRD
;
A
#
# COMPACT_ATOMS: atom_id res chain seq x y z
N MET A 1 4.81 -0.47 -1.84
CA MET A 1 6.19 -0.91 -1.61
C MET A 1 6.32 -1.48 -0.21
N SER A 2 7.18 -2.47 -0.04
CA SER A 2 7.36 -3.14 1.25
C SER A 2 8.01 -2.21 2.27
N GLY A 3 7.60 -2.30 3.54
CA GLY A 3 8.19 -1.53 4.63
C GLY A 3 7.68 -0.10 4.79
N THR A 4 6.73 0.35 3.96
CA THR A 4 6.20 1.71 4.05
C THR A 4 5.02 1.83 5.02
N GLY A 5 4.55 0.73 5.61
CA GLY A 5 3.51 0.77 6.64
C GLY A 5 2.09 0.56 6.14
N LYS A 6 1.90 0.09 4.91
CA LYS A 6 0.57 -0.12 4.33
C LYS A 6 -0.30 -1.06 5.18
N SER A 7 0.24 -2.23 5.55
CA SER A 7 -0.51 -3.22 6.33
C SER A 7 -0.90 -2.69 7.70
N THR A 8 -0.03 -1.89 8.32
CA THR A 8 -0.29 -1.30 9.62
C THR A 8 -1.41 -0.27 9.55
N VAL A 9 -1.42 0.56 8.50
CA VAL A 9 -2.49 1.54 8.27
C VAL A 9 -3.82 0.83 8.00
N VAL A 10 -3.81 -0.24 7.20
CA VAL A 10 -5.01 -1.04 6.94
C VAL A 10 -5.57 -1.60 8.25
N ALA A 11 -4.73 -2.17 9.10
CA ALA A 11 -5.17 -2.71 10.39
C ALA A 11 -5.78 -1.62 11.27
N GLU A 12 -5.20 -0.43 11.29
CA GLU A 12 -5.73 0.70 12.05
C GLU A 12 -7.10 1.13 11.53
N LEU A 13 -7.26 1.22 10.21
CA LEU A 13 -8.55 1.58 9.60
C LEU A 13 -9.63 0.56 9.91
N VAL A 14 -9.31 -0.72 9.85
CA VAL A 14 -10.24 -1.81 10.21
C VAL A 14 -10.63 -1.69 11.68
N GLY A 15 -9.67 -1.43 12.56
CA GLY A 15 -9.94 -1.24 13.99
C GLY A 15 -10.85 -0.06 14.28
N LEU A 16 -10.85 0.95 13.42
CA LEU A 16 -11.73 2.12 13.52
C LEU A 16 -13.10 1.91 12.87
N GLY A 17 -13.36 0.72 12.31
CA GLY A 17 -14.65 0.37 11.72
C GLY A 17 -14.78 0.65 10.23
N PHE A 18 -13.70 0.97 9.54
CA PHE A 18 -13.71 1.21 8.10
C PHE A 18 -13.43 -0.07 7.32
N LYS A 19 -13.92 -0.14 6.08
CA LYS A 19 -13.60 -1.22 5.16
C LYS A 19 -12.23 -0.91 4.54
N ALA A 20 -11.24 -1.71 4.86
CA ALA A 20 -9.90 -1.59 4.33
C ALA A 20 -9.34 -2.97 4.01
N VAL A 21 -8.71 -3.11 2.84
CA VAL A 21 -8.22 -4.39 2.33
C VAL A 21 -6.76 -4.23 1.92
N ASP A 22 -5.92 -5.09 2.44
CA ASP A 22 -4.53 -5.22 2.01
C ASP A 22 -4.48 -6.26 0.88
N LEU A 23 -4.40 -5.79 -0.36
CA LEU A 23 -4.46 -6.66 -1.53
C LEU A 23 -3.29 -7.65 -1.58
N ASP A 24 -2.15 -7.27 -1.00
CA ASP A 24 -0.96 -8.12 -1.02
C ASP A 24 -1.09 -9.31 -0.07
N SER A 25 -1.75 -9.14 1.06
CA SER A 25 -1.82 -10.17 2.10
C SER A 25 -3.11 -10.98 2.07
N GLU A 26 -4.14 -10.55 1.34
CA GLU A 26 -5.44 -11.24 1.31
C GLU A 26 -5.64 -12.12 0.07
N GLY A 27 -4.56 -12.46 -0.64
CA GLY A 27 -4.63 -13.35 -1.78
C GLY A 27 -5.26 -12.72 -3.03
N LEU A 28 -5.23 -11.40 -3.13
CA LEU A 28 -5.81 -10.66 -4.25
C LEU A 28 -4.75 -10.24 -5.27
N CYS A 29 -3.59 -10.85 -5.20
CA CYS A 29 -2.50 -10.61 -6.15
C CYS A 29 -1.82 -11.90 -6.54
N GLU A 30 -1.11 -11.85 -7.67
CA GLU A 30 -0.30 -12.96 -8.18
C GLU A 30 1.02 -12.42 -8.71
N TRP A 31 1.96 -13.30 -8.98
CA TRP A 31 3.27 -12.94 -9.54
C TRP A 31 3.32 -13.40 -10.98
N ASP A 32 3.72 -12.51 -11.88
CA ASP A 32 3.85 -12.86 -13.29
C ASP A 32 5.19 -13.57 -13.59
N ALA A 33 5.41 -13.92 -14.86
CA ALA A 33 6.60 -14.66 -15.29
C ALA A 33 7.89 -13.86 -15.05
N ASN A 34 7.81 -12.53 -14.94
CA ASN A 34 8.97 -11.66 -14.69
C ASN A 34 9.21 -11.43 -13.19
N GLY A 35 8.38 -12.00 -12.31
CA GLY A 35 8.48 -11.80 -10.88
C GLY A 35 7.85 -10.51 -10.40
N ASP A 36 7.05 -9.85 -11.23
CA ASP A 36 6.33 -8.64 -10.88
C ASP A 36 4.96 -8.97 -10.31
N GLU A 37 4.56 -8.22 -9.28
CA GLU A 37 3.27 -8.42 -8.65
C GLU A 37 2.15 -7.81 -9.49
N ARG A 38 1.06 -8.54 -9.63
CA ARG A 38 -0.14 -8.09 -10.34
C ARG A 38 -1.37 -8.36 -9.49
N TRP A 39 -2.27 -7.38 -9.44
CA TRP A 39 -3.56 -7.58 -8.79
C TRP A 39 -4.43 -8.49 -9.65
N LEU A 40 -5.24 -9.33 -8.98
CA LEU A 40 -6.27 -10.13 -9.64
C LEU A 40 -7.40 -9.17 -10.03
N GLU A 41 -7.43 -8.76 -11.29
CA GLU A 41 -8.27 -7.64 -11.75
C GLU A 41 -9.75 -7.88 -11.52
N ASP A 42 -10.24 -9.07 -11.77
CA ASP A 42 -11.67 -9.40 -11.55
C ASP A 42 -12.04 -9.33 -10.07
N GLU A 43 -11.14 -9.80 -9.20
CA GLU A 43 -11.36 -9.78 -7.76
C GLU A 43 -11.35 -8.35 -7.21
N VAL A 44 -10.42 -7.53 -7.68
CA VAL A 44 -10.34 -6.12 -7.27
C VAL A 44 -11.56 -5.36 -7.79
N GLN A 45 -11.96 -5.59 -9.04
CA GLN A 45 -13.16 -4.95 -9.60
C GLN A 45 -14.42 -5.35 -8.84
N HIS A 46 -14.51 -6.61 -8.42
CA HIS A 46 -15.63 -7.07 -7.60
C HIS A 46 -15.71 -6.32 -6.27
N LEU A 47 -14.56 -6.08 -5.62
CA LEU A 47 -14.51 -5.27 -4.41
C LEU A 47 -15.03 -3.85 -4.67
N LEU A 48 -14.59 -3.23 -5.74
CA LEU A 48 -15.02 -1.86 -6.08
C LEU A 48 -16.51 -1.79 -6.39
N ASP A 49 -17.06 -2.83 -7.01
CA ASP A 49 -18.46 -2.86 -7.41
C ASP A 49 -19.42 -3.21 -6.26
N THR A 50 -18.97 -3.98 -5.29
CA THR A 50 -19.85 -4.56 -4.27
C THR A 50 -19.72 -3.91 -2.90
N GLU A 51 -18.59 -3.24 -2.61
CA GLU A 51 -18.43 -2.60 -1.32
C GLU A 51 -19.20 -1.29 -1.29
N ALA A 52 -20.25 -1.28 -0.47
CA ALA A 52 -21.07 -0.11 -0.23
C ALA A 52 -20.75 0.45 1.16
N GLY A 53 -20.60 1.76 1.25
CA GLY A 53 -20.29 2.42 2.50
C GLY A 53 -19.71 3.80 2.22
N ASP A 54 -19.32 4.49 3.28
CA ASP A 54 -18.81 5.85 3.16
C ASP A 54 -17.42 5.91 2.53
N ALA A 55 -16.61 4.85 2.72
CA ALA A 55 -15.27 4.81 2.16
C ALA A 55 -14.77 3.36 2.06
N LEU A 56 -14.00 3.10 1.01
CA LEU A 56 -13.27 1.85 0.84
C LEU A 56 -11.79 2.19 0.67
N PHE A 57 -10.94 1.53 1.44
CA PHE A 57 -9.49 1.72 1.38
C PHE A 57 -8.84 0.46 0.84
N LEU A 58 -8.03 0.61 -0.20
CA LEU A 58 -7.26 -0.49 -0.77
C LEU A 58 -5.78 -0.18 -0.66
N ALA A 59 -4.98 -1.12 -0.20
CA ALA A 59 -3.54 -0.97 -0.09
C ALA A 59 -2.83 -2.04 -0.92
N GLY A 60 -1.75 -1.65 -1.57
CA GLY A 60 -0.95 -2.56 -2.36
C GLY A 60 -0.05 -1.80 -3.32
N CYS A 61 0.76 -2.53 -4.04
CA CYS A 61 1.61 -1.99 -5.10
C CYS A 61 1.78 -3.06 -6.17
N ALA A 62 1.22 -2.83 -7.34
CA ALA A 62 1.26 -3.79 -8.43
C ALA A 62 1.40 -3.09 -9.78
N GLU A 63 1.95 -3.81 -10.75
CA GLU A 63 2.19 -3.27 -12.08
C GLU A 63 0.90 -2.78 -12.76
N ASN A 64 -0.21 -3.48 -12.55
CA ASN A 64 -1.49 -3.18 -13.20
C ASN A 64 -2.42 -2.27 -12.38
N GLN A 65 -1.95 -1.72 -11.27
CA GLN A 65 -2.80 -0.88 -10.42
C GLN A 65 -3.32 0.38 -11.13
N VAL A 66 -2.56 0.90 -12.08
CA VAL A 66 -2.92 2.11 -12.82
C VAL A 66 -4.26 1.97 -13.56
N LYS A 67 -4.64 0.75 -13.92
CA LYS A 67 -5.92 0.49 -14.60
C LYS A 67 -7.13 0.88 -13.74
N PHE A 68 -6.96 0.90 -12.41
CA PHE A 68 -8.04 1.20 -11.47
C PHE A 68 -8.06 2.65 -11.02
N TYR A 69 -7.07 3.44 -11.35
CA TYR A 69 -6.97 4.84 -10.90
C TYR A 69 -8.21 5.69 -11.23
N PRO A 70 -8.85 5.54 -12.41
CA PRO A 70 -10.07 6.31 -12.69
C PRO A 70 -11.23 6.03 -11.72
N GLN A 71 -11.19 4.90 -11.02
CA GLN A 71 -12.23 4.52 -10.06
C GLN A 71 -11.91 4.97 -8.63
N PHE A 72 -10.73 5.52 -8.39
CA PHE A 72 -10.31 5.98 -7.06
C PHE A 72 -10.51 7.49 -6.94
N ASP A 73 -11.00 7.93 -5.79
CA ASP A 73 -11.09 9.34 -5.49
C ASP A 73 -9.71 9.92 -5.15
N HIS A 74 -8.88 9.14 -4.48
CA HIS A 74 -7.52 9.53 -4.09
C HIS A 74 -6.56 8.37 -4.23
N VAL A 75 -5.34 8.68 -4.60
CA VAL A 75 -4.22 7.72 -4.62
C VAL A 75 -3.15 8.27 -3.69
N VAL A 76 -2.91 7.57 -2.59
CA VAL A 76 -2.00 8.00 -1.55
C VAL A 76 -0.71 7.19 -1.62
N LEU A 77 0.42 7.89 -1.72
CA LEU A 77 1.73 7.28 -1.62
C LEU A 77 2.22 7.38 -0.18
N LEU A 78 2.46 6.22 0.44
CA LEU A 78 3.18 6.17 1.71
C LEU A 78 4.66 6.05 1.43
N SER A 79 5.44 6.99 1.94
CA SER A 79 6.89 6.99 1.75
C SER A 79 7.59 7.09 3.10
N ALA A 80 8.82 6.57 3.17
CA ALA A 80 9.65 6.67 4.35
C ALA A 80 11.11 6.66 3.92
N PRO A 81 12.03 7.26 4.71
CA PRO A 81 13.46 7.18 4.42
C PRO A 81 13.93 5.73 4.34
N ALA A 82 14.95 5.48 3.53
CA ALA A 82 15.48 4.13 3.30
C ALA A 82 15.87 3.43 4.60
N GLU A 83 16.49 4.14 5.54
CA GLU A 83 16.88 3.60 6.84
C GLU A 83 15.68 3.19 7.70
N VAL A 84 14.58 3.92 7.62
CA VAL A 84 13.34 3.57 8.33
C VAL A 84 12.73 2.30 7.72
N ILE A 85 12.70 2.19 6.41
CA ILE A 85 12.20 1.01 5.72
C ILE A 85 13.05 -0.21 6.09
N ALA A 86 14.37 -0.08 6.05
CA ALA A 86 15.29 -1.16 6.39
C ALA A 86 15.08 -1.65 7.82
N GLU A 87 14.93 -0.73 8.77
CA GLU A 87 14.67 -1.08 10.17
C GLU A 87 13.34 -1.82 10.33
N ARG A 88 12.27 -1.31 9.74
CA ARG A 88 10.95 -1.94 9.80
C ARG A 88 10.96 -3.35 9.25
N VAL A 89 11.60 -3.55 8.09
CA VAL A 89 11.69 -4.86 7.45
C VAL A 89 12.48 -5.84 8.31
N SER A 90 13.58 -5.40 8.91
CA SER A 90 14.44 -6.26 9.73
C SER A 90 13.79 -6.67 11.05
N THR A 91 12.93 -5.84 11.62
CA THR A 91 12.35 -6.06 12.95
C THR A 91 10.92 -6.58 12.94
N ARG A 92 10.19 -6.46 11.81
CA ARG A 92 8.80 -6.91 11.75
C ARG A 92 8.69 -8.43 11.90
N THR A 93 7.60 -8.88 12.51
CA THR A 93 7.36 -10.32 12.78
C THR A 93 6.23 -10.89 11.93
N ASN A 94 5.39 -10.04 11.34
CA ASN A 94 4.22 -10.46 10.56
C ASN A 94 4.53 -10.78 9.09
N ASN A 95 5.74 -10.50 8.64
CA ASN A 95 6.15 -10.73 7.25
C ASN A 95 7.67 -10.94 7.24
N SER A 96 8.11 -12.09 6.75
CA SER A 96 9.54 -12.42 6.69
C SER A 96 10.26 -11.87 5.46
N TYR A 97 9.52 -11.33 4.49
CA TYR A 97 10.14 -10.79 3.28
C TYR A 97 11.05 -9.61 3.59
N GLY A 98 12.23 -9.62 3.02
CA GLY A 98 13.21 -8.55 3.20
C GLY A 98 14.24 -8.81 4.29
N LYS A 99 14.11 -9.90 5.08
CA LYS A 99 15.09 -10.26 6.10
C LYS A 99 16.34 -10.90 5.52
N ASP A 100 16.22 -11.52 4.36
CA ASP A 100 17.35 -11.99 3.58
C ASP A 100 18.06 -10.77 2.95
N PRO A 101 19.41 -10.69 2.95
CA PRO A 101 20.12 -9.55 2.38
C PRO A 101 19.75 -9.24 0.91
N SER A 102 19.49 -10.27 0.09
CA SER A 102 19.10 -10.05 -1.31
C SER A 102 17.71 -9.45 -1.41
N GLU A 103 16.79 -9.85 -0.55
CA GLU A 103 15.44 -9.28 -0.50
C GLU A 103 15.47 -7.85 0.02
N ALA A 104 16.27 -7.57 1.04
CA ALA A 104 16.44 -6.23 1.57
C ALA A 104 17.00 -5.27 0.50
N ALA A 105 17.98 -5.72 -0.25
CA ALA A 105 18.54 -4.94 -1.35
C ALA A 105 17.50 -4.67 -2.44
N ARG A 106 16.65 -5.65 -2.75
CA ARG A 106 15.57 -5.50 -3.72
C ARG A 106 14.54 -4.47 -3.28
N ILE A 107 14.19 -4.45 -2.00
CA ILE A 107 13.26 -3.46 -1.44
C ILE A 107 13.82 -2.04 -1.63
N LEU A 108 15.08 -1.83 -1.30
CA LEU A 108 15.73 -0.52 -1.46
C LEU A 108 15.85 -0.10 -2.92
N GLU A 109 16.15 -1.05 -3.82
CA GLU A 109 16.20 -0.78 -5.25
C GLU A 109 14.81 -0.43 -5.80
N ASN A 110 13.78 -1.12 -5.36
CA ASN A 110 12.40 -0.80 -5.73
C ASN A 110 12.01 0.62 -5.27
N LYS A 111 12.43 1.00 -4.06
CA LYS A 111 12.21 2.38 -3.60
C LYS A 111 12.85 3.38 -4.56
N ARG A 112 14.09 3.13 -4.96
CA ARG A 112 14.83 4.03 -5.85
C ARG A 112 14.19 4.17 -7.22
N VAL A 113 13.66 3.07 -7.77
CA VAL A 113 13.16 3.01 -9.15
C VAL A 113 11.65 3.28 -9.22
N ILE A 114 10.87 2.69 -8.33
CA ILE A 114 9.40 2.67 -8.40
C ILE A 114 8.79 3.89 -7.71
N GLU A 115 9.33 4.34 -6.58
CA GLU A 115 8.76 5.45 -5.82
C GLU A 115 8.60 6.73 -6.65
N PRO A 116 9.59 7.15 -7.47
CA PRO A 116 9.39 8.32 -8.32
C PRO A 116 8.24 8.18 -9.32
N LEU A 117 7.99 6.96 -9.80
CA LEU A 117 6.87 6.69 -10.72
C LEU A 117 5.54 6.80 -9.97
N LEU A 118 5.46 6.26 -8.77
CA LEU A 118 4.25 6.34 -7.93
C LEU A 118 3.96 7.78 -7.55
N ARG A 119 4.98 8.56 -7.29
CA ARG A 119 4.83 9.98 -6.92
C ARG A 119 4.17 10.79 -8.03
N ARG A 120 4.40 10.44 -9.29
CA ARG A 120 3.81 11.15 -10.44
C ARG A 120 2.30 11.00 -10.51
N THR A 121 1.76 9.90 -10.01
CA THR A 121 0.33 9.57 -10.13
C THR A 121 -0.41 9.69 -8.80
N ALA A 122 0.30 9.84 -7.68
CA ALA A 122 -0.31 10.00 -6.38
C ALA A 122 -0.97 11.37 -6.26
N THR A 123 -2.13 11.42 -5.62
CA THR A 123 -2.80 12.67 -5.29
C THR A 123 -2.28 13.29 -4.00
N LEU A 124 -1.66 12.47 -3.15
CA LEU A 124 -1.02 12.90 -1.90
C LEU A 124 0.11 11.95 -1.55
N GLU A 125 1.19 12.49 -1.04
CA GLU A 125 2.27 11.69 -0.45
C GLU A 125 2.30 11.94 1.06
N VAL A 126 2.35 10.86 1.85
CA VAL A 126 2.39 10.92 3.31
C VAL A 126 3.69 10.26 3.79
N ASP A 127 4.45 10.97 4.61
CA ASP A 127 5.64 10.40 5.25
C ASP A 127 5.17 9.45 6.37
N SER A 128 5.36 8.17 6.14
CA SER A 128 4.90 7.13 7.05
C SER A 128 5.91 6.81 8.17
N SER A 129 6.97 7.62 8.32
CA SER A 129 7.82 7.54 9.50
C SER A 129 7.14 8.15 10.73
N ALA A 130 6.09 8.93 10.55
CA ALA A 130 5.23 9.42 11.64
C ALA A 130 4.46 8.26 12.29
N ALA A 131 3.86 8.52 13.46
CA ALA A 131 3.04 7.52 14.15
C ALA A 131 1.85 7.09 13.30
N VAL A 132 1.46 5.82 13.39
CA VAL A 132 0.40 5.24 12.56
C VAL A 132 -0.93 5.98 12.70
N ASP A 133 -1.28 6.44 13.90
CA ASP A 133 -2.51 7.18 14.14
C ASP A 133 -2.50 8.53 13.41
N GLU A 134 -1.36 9.18 13.32
CA GLU A 134 -1.22 10.44 12.58
C GLU A 134 -1.36 10.20 11.08
N VAL A 135 -0.70 9.17 10.56
CA VAL A 135 -0.81 8.78 9.14
C VAL A 135 -2.25 8.45 8.78
N THR A 136 -2.90 7.66 9.61
CA THR A 136 -4.29 7.24 9.41
C THR A 136 -5.23 8.44 9.44
N ALA A 137 -5.01 9.38 10.36
CA ALA A 137 -5.84 10.60 10.46
C ALA A 137 -5.75 11.44 9.18
N ILE A 138 -4.57 11.56 8.59
CA ILE A 138 -4.39 12.28 7.33
C ILE A 138 -5.19 11.62 6.21
N ILE A 139 -5.12 10.30 6.11
CA ILE A 139 -5.85 9.53 5.08
C ILE A 139 -7.37 9.67 5.27
N LEU A 140 -7.86 9.55 6.51
CA LEU A 140 -9.28 9.73 6.81
C LEU A 140 -9.76 11.15 6.50
N GLY A 141 -8.89 12.14 6.69
CA GLY A 141 -9.19 13.51 6.32
C GLY A 141 -9.49 13.69 4.86
N LEU A 142 -8.81 12.95 3.97
CA LEU A 142 -9.09 12.97 2.53
C LEU A 142 -10.48 12.38 2.23
N ALA A 143 -10.80 11.24 2.82
CA ALA A 143 -12.08 10.57 2.58
C ALA A 143 -13.27 11.40 3.06
N ARG A 144 -13.10 12.19 4.12
CA ARG A 144 -14.16 13.02 4.69
C ARG A 144 -14.42 14.32 3.93
N ARG A 145 -13.47 14.72 3.06
CA ARG A 145 -13.60 15.94 2.25
C ARG A 145 -14.42 15.74 0.98
N ASP A 146 -14.64 14.49 0.64
CA ASP A 146 -15.44 14.13 -0.53
C ASP A 146 -16.93 13.91 -0.12
#